data_78b38b6e574f1e2305ec4461510226b3
#
_entry.id   78b38b6e574f1e2305ec4461510226b3
#
_cell.length_a   1.000
_cell.length_b   1.000
_cell.length_c   1.000
_cell.angle_alpha   90.00
_cell.angle_beta   90.00
_cell.angle_gamma   90.00
#
_symmetry.space_group_name_H-M   'P 1'
#
loop_
_entity.id
_entity.type
_entity.pdbx_description
1 polymer ?
#
loop_
_entity_poly.entity_id
_entity_poly.type
_entity_poly.pdbx_seq_one_letter_code
_entity_poly.pdbx_strand_id
1 'polypeptide(L)'
;MASGFIDRSRHRCVRFDVDGTIAETEGLAHLPAFNRALEEAGLPWRWTKEDYARLLKTAGGFERLLRFAEETGNDPGALRNVLSGVHKAKNVHFASIMASGAVKPREGFRDLVMSLAHNDMTWGVVTTTSRSNWEALWTHSLAPLALPSPEVIVVGEDVAAKKPDPEAYALALERLSLTAAQCCAIEDSRNGLLAAQGAGLEVAIVRSEFFAAEAFDGAAVVVDELTGLVE
;
A
#
# COMPACT_ATOMS: atom_id res chain seq x y z
N MET A 1 -3.68 -11.73 -23.25
CA MET A 1 -3.41 -10.32 -23.50
C MET A 1 -4.35 -9.53 -22.61
N ALA A 2 -3.82 -8.88 -21.57
CA ALA A 2 -4.60 -8.02 -20.66
C ALA A 2 -4.70 -6.59 -21.23
N SER A 3 -4.73 -6.46 -22.57
CA SER A 3 -4.83 -5.19 -23.26
C SER A 3 -6.19 -4.56 -23.00
N GLY A 4 -6.19 -3.39 -22.42
CA GLY A 4 -7.38 -2.55 -22.31
C GLY A 4 -7.88 -2.25 -20.90
N PHE A 5 -7.20 -2.65 -19.81
CA PHE A 5 -7.62 -2.23 -18.47
C PHE A 5 -7.48 -0.70 -18.32
N ILE A 6 -6.34 -0.14 -18.68
CA ILE A 6 -6.12 1.30 -18.65
C ILE A 6 -6.60 1.90 -19.98
N ASP A 7 -7.87 2.30 -20.02
CA ASP A 7 -8.49 2.88 -21.22
C ASP A 7 -8.21 4.39 -21.32
N ARG A 8 -7.30 4.76 -22.19
CA ARG A 8 -6.87 6.15 -22.44
C ARG A 8 -7.99 7.08 -22.94
N SER A 9 -9.07 6.51 -23.50
CA SER A 9 -10.19 7.32 -23.98
C SER A 9 -11.05 7.87 -22.83
N ARG A 10 -11.03 7.21 -21.68
CA ARG A 10 -11.83 7.57 -20.50
C ARG A 10 -11.01 7.84 -19.23
N HIS A 11 -9.91 7.11 -18.99
CA HIS A 11 -9.10 7.28 -17.79
C HIS A 11 -8.16 8.48 -17.93
N ARG A 12 -8.13 9.31 -16.90
CA ARG A 12 -7.24 10.46 -16.75
C ARG A 12 -6.12 10.19 -15.76
N CYS A 13 -6.39 9.32 -14.78
CA CYS A 13 -5.45 9.03 -13.73
C CYS A 13 -5.55 7.59 -13.22
N VAL A 14 -4.40 6.97 -12.94
CA VAL A 14 -4.29 5.66 -12.30
C VAL A 14 -3.91 5.83 -10.84
N ARG A 15 -4.64 5.18 -9.93
CA ARG A 15 -4.37 5.17 -8.49
C ARG A 15 -3.65 3.88 -8.12
N PHE A 16 -2.53 4.03 -7.44
CA PHE A 16 -1.76 2.89 -6.93
C PHE A 16 -1.89 2.80 -5.41
N ASP A 17 -2.14 1.62 -4.88
CA ASP A 17 -1.71 1.29 -3.54
C ASP A 17 -0.18 1.23 -3.49
N VAL A 18 0.41 1.10 -2.30
CA VAL A 18 1.87 1.13 -2.11
C VAL A 18 2.42 -0.24 -1.76
N ASP A 19 2.02 -0.76 -0.59
CA ASP A 19 2.63 -1.94 0.03
C ASP A 19 2.13 -3.22 -0.64
N GLY A 20 2.99 -3.91 -1.40
CA GLY A 20 2.64 -5.03 -2.25
C GLY A 20 2.27 -4.62 -3.69
N THR A 21 1.88 -3.37 -3.93
CA THR A 21 1.49 -2.88 -5.25
C THR A 21 2.63 -2.16 -5.98
N ILE A 22 3.17 -1.08 -5.42
CA ILE A 22 4.34 -0.38 -5.99
C ILE A 22 5.62 -1.13 -5.66
N ALA A 23 5.73 -1.67 -4.45
CA ALA A 23 6.90 -2.41 -3.98
C ALA A 23 6.50 -3.47 -2.94
N GLU A 24 7.24 -4.58 -2.90
CA GLU A 24 7.06 -5.65 -1.91
C GLU A 24 7.67 -5.23 -0.55
N THR A 25 7.00 -4.29 0.11
CA THR A 25 7.47 -3.70 1.36
C THR A 25 7.12 -4.51 2.60
N GLU A 26 6.04 -5.31 2.56
CA GLU A 26 5.52 -6.00 3.74
C GLU A 26 6.53 -7.00 4.31
N GLY A 27 7.07 -7.89 3.48
CA GLY A 27 8.07 -8.87 3.89
C GLY A 27 9.47 -8.29 4.03
N LEU A 28 9.85 -7.39 3.11
CA LEU A 28 11.21 -6.87 3.03
C LEU A 28 11.51 -5.74 4.02
N ALA A 29 10.49 -4.97 4.44
CA ALA A 29 10.68 -3.79 5.25
C ALA A 29 9.78 -3.72 6.48
N HIS A 30 8.45 -3.90 6.34
CA HIS A 30 7.53 -3.74 7.45
C HIS A 30 7.74 -4.79 8.53
N LEU A 31 7.73 -6.08 8.19
CA LEU A 31 7.90 -7.17 9.15
C LEU A 31 9.25 -7.08 9.91
N PRO A 32 10.41 -6.93 9.25
CA PRO A 32 11.67 -6.78 9.98
C PRO A 32 11.73 -5.50 10.81
N ALA A 33 11.12 -4.39 10.37
CA ALA A 33 11.03 -3.17 11.15
C ALA A 33 10.18 -3.32 12.41
N PHE A 34 9.04 -4.04 12.35
CA PHE A 34 8.25 -4.37 13.52
C PHE A 34 9.04 -5.21 14.52
N ASN A 35 9.66 -6.29 14.06
CA ASN A 35 10.41 -7.19 14.93
C ASN A 35 11.56 -6.47 15.66
N ARG A 36 12.24 -5.56 14.96
CA ARG A 36 13.29 -4.75 15.56
C ARG A 36 12.76 -3.77 16.60
N ALA A 37 11.65 -3.11 16.33
CA ALA A 37 11.03 -2.19 17.27
C ALA A 37 10.46 -2.89 18.50
N LEU A 38 9.92 -4.11 18.36
CA LEU A 38 9.45 -4.94 19.47
C LEU A 38 10.61 -5.37 20.38
N GLU A 39 11.72 -5.80 19.79
CA GLU A 39 12.94 -6.16 20.50
C GLU A 39 13.53 -4.97 21.30
N GLU A 40 13.62 -3.80 20.67
CA GLU A 40 14.09 -2.55 21.32
C GLU A 40 13.18 -2.11 22.47
N ALA A 41 11.88 -2.37 22.38
CA ALA A 41 10.93 -2.10 23.46
C ALA A 41 10.97 -3.14 24.60
N GLY A 42 11.81 -4.17 24.50
CA GLY A 42 11.90 -5.25 25.47
C GLY A 42 10.65 -6.14 25.54
N LEU A 43 9.83 -6.15 24.51
CA LEU A 43 8.65 -7.02 24.42
C LEU A 43 9.08 -8.43 24.01
N PRO A 44 8.50 -9.50 24.61
CA PRO A 44 8.84 -10.88 24.28
C PRO A 44 8.20 -11.35 22.96
N TRP A 45 7.86 -10.43 22.09
CA TRP A 45 7.13 -10.69 20.86
C TRP A 45 8.08 -10.64 19.67
N ARG A 46 7.90 -11.64 18.79
CA ARG A 46 8.56 -11.68 17.50
C ARG A 46 7.59 -12.30 16.49
N TRP A 47 7.22 -11.54 15.48
CA TRP A 47 6.29 -12.00 14.45
C TRP A 47 7.02 -12.86 13.41
N THR A 48 6.46 -14.02 13.14
CA THR A 48 6.82 -14.84 11.99
C THR A 48 6.14 -14.30 10.72
N LYS A 49 6.46 -14.85 9.56
CA LYS A 49 5.72 -14.54 8.33
C LYS A 49 4.23 -14.89 8.46
N GLU A 50 3.92 -16.02 9.07
CA GLU A 50 2.56 -16.51 9.29
C GLU A 50 1.79 -15.59 10.25
N ASP A 51 2.41 -15.15 11.35
CA ASP A 51 1.80 -14.16 12.25
C ASP A 51 1.50 -12.88 11.49
N TYR A 52 2.47 -12.42 10.70
CA TYR A 52 2.34 -11.17 9.98
C TYR A 52 1.25 -11.24 8.89
N ALA A 53 1.20 -12.33 8.12
CA ALA A 53 0.15 -12.57 7.14
C ALA A 53 -1.26 -12.54 7.77
N ARG A 54 -1.40 -13.13 8.97
CA ARG A 54 -2.65 -13.10 9.73
C ARG A 54 -2.99 -11.68 10.19
N LEU A 55 -2.00 -10.92 10.67
CA LEU A 55 -2.17 -9.55 11.16
C LEU A 55 -2.44 -8.54 10.04
N LEU A 56 -2.01 -8.81 8.82
CA LEU A 56 -2.28 -7.99 7.63
C LEU A 56 -3.77 -7.85 7.32
N LYS A 57 -4.64 -8.75 7.82
CA LYS A 57 -6.10 -8.59 7.77
C LYS A 57 -6.60 -7.37 8.55
N THR A 58 -5.78 -6.85 9.48
CA THR A 58 -6.03 -5.62 10.22
C THR A 58 -5.30 -4.47 9.54
N ALA A 59 -6.05 -3.52 8.98
CA ALA A 59 -5.48 -2.35 8.33
C ALA A 59 -4.83 -1.41 9.35
N GLY A 60 -3.60 -0.97 9.05
CA GLY A 60 -2.84 -0.05 9.90
C GLY A 60 -1.86 -0.74 10.85
N GLY A 61 -0.64 -0.18 10.91
CA GLY A 61 0.46 -0.78 11.67
C GLY A 61 0.25 -0.72 13.19
N PHE A 62 -0.33 0.36 13.68
CA PHE A 62 -0.62 0.50 15.10
C PHE A 62 -1.76 -0.43 15.54
N GLU A 63 -2.78 -0.56 14.72
CA GLU A 63 -3.92 -1.45 14.93
C GLU A 63 -3.49 -2.93 14.97
N ARG A 64 -2.53 -3.31 14.14
CA ARG A 64 -1.91 -4.66 14.17
C ARG A 64 -1.22 -4.94 15.50
N LEU A 65 -0.51 -3.97 16.09
CA LEU A 65 0.10 -4.11 17.41
C LEU A 65 -0.93 -4.29 18.53
N LEU A 66 -2.02 -3.52 18.50
CA LEU A 66 -3.12 -3.65 19.46
C LEU A 66 -3.79 -5.02 19.31
N ARG A 67 -4.04 -5.45 18.07
CA ARG A 67 -4.64 -6.76 17.77
C ARG A 67 -3.76 -7.91 18.29
N PHE A 68 -2.45 -7.85 18.08
CA PHE A 68 -1.53 -8.88 18.57
C PHE A 68 -1.46 -8.92 20.09
N ALA A 69 -1.49 -7.76 20.75
CA ALA A 69 -1.57 -7.70 22.22
C ALA A 69 -2.82 -8.44 22.73
N GLU A 70 -3.98 -8.17 22.14
CA GLU A 70 -5.23 -8.83 22.49
C GLU A 70 -5.16 -10.35 22.28
N GLU A 71 -4.67 -10.81 21.11
CA GLU A 71 -4.52 -12.22 20.77
C GLU A 71 -3.55 -12.98 21.70
N THR A 72 -2.58 -12.28 22.28
CA THR A 72 -1.62 -12.85 23.22
C THR A 72 -2.05 -12.70 24.69
N GLY A 73 -3.32 -12.30 24.92
CA GLY A 73 -3.90 -12.21 26.27
C GLY A 73 -3.45 -10.98 27.07
N ASN A 74 -2.89 -9.98 26.40
CA ASN A 74 -2.52 -8.71 27.04
C ASN A 74 -3.64 -7.68 26.86
N ASP A 75 -3.75 -6.72 27.81
CA ASP A 75 -4.66 -5.60 27.69
C ASP A 75 -4.08 -4.54 26.72
N PRO A 76 -4.69 -4.33 25.52
CA PRO A 76 -4.21 -3.33 24.57
C PRO A 76 -4.24 -1.91 25.14
N GLY A 77 -5.19 -1.63 26.05
CA GLY A 77 -5.31 -0.32 26.72
C GLY A 77 -4.11 -0.04 27.62
N ALA A 78 -3.74 -1.00 28.45
CA ALA A 78 -2.57 -0.89 29.33
C ALA A 78 -1.26 -0.74 28.55
N LEU A 79 -1.13 -1.38 27.39
CA LEU A 79 0.06 -1.32 26.55
C LEU A 79 0.05 -0.18 25.53
N ARG A 80 -1.02 0.60 25.41
CA ARG A 80 -1.20 1.57 24.33
C ARG A 80 -0.03 2.53 24.16
N ASN A 81 0.52 3.05 25.23
CA ASN A 81 1.65 4.00 25.18
C ASN A 81 2.94 3.32 24.70
N VAL A 82 3.21 2.10 25.18
CA VAL A 82 4.37 1.30 24.75
C VAL A 82 4.25 0.97 23.27
N LEU A 83 3.09 0.47 22.83
CA LEU A 83 2.84 0.10 21.43
C LEU A 83 2.87 1.31 20.50
N SER A 84 2.47 2.49 20.98
CA SER A 84 2.66 3.75 20.22
C SER A 84 4.16 4.05 20.04
N GLY A 85 4.99 3.83 21.04
CA GLY A 85 6.45 3.92 20.94
C GLY A 85 7.03 2.92 19.93
N VAL A 86 6.59 1.67 20.00
CA VAL A 86 6.97 0.60 19.06
C VAL A 86 6.61 1.01 17.61
N HIS A 87 5.40 1.53 17.38
CA HIS A 87 4.99 1.95 16.05
C HIS A 87 5.86 3.09 15.50
N LYS A 88 6.25 4.05 16.34
CA LYS A 88 7.17 5.13 15.94
C LYS A 88 8.57 4.59 15.63
N ALA A 89 9.12 3.73 16.48
CA ALA A 89 10.42 3.09 16.27
C ALA A 89 10.42 2.23 15.00
N LYS A 90 9.34 1.48 14.76
CA LYS A 90 9.12 0.72 13.52
C LYS A 90 9.23 1.60 12.27
N ASN A 91 8.65 2.80 12.27
CA ASN A 91 8.75 3.69 11.12
C ASN A 91 10.19 4.20 10.89
N VAL A 92 10.97 4.41 11.95
CA VAL A 92 12.40 4.72 11.85
C VAL A 92 13.19 3.56 11.23
N HIS A 93 12.93 2.33 11.67
CA HIS A 93 13.57 1.15 11.10
C HIS A 93 13.16 0.91 9.65
N PHE A 94 11.89 1.14 9.31
CA PHE A 94 11.41 1.08 7.94
C PHE A 94 12.20 2.05 7.04
N ALA A 95 12.33 3.32 7.46
CA ALA A 95 13.10 4.31 6.71
C ALA A 95 14.58 3.91 6.55
N SER A 96 15.18 3.32 7.58
CA SER A 96 16.56 2.79 7.51
C SER A 96 16.69 1.64 6.50
N ILE A 97 15.70 0.75 6.42
CA ILE A 97 15.68 -0.34 5.43
C ILE A 97 15.50 0.24 4.01
N MET A 98 14.62 1.23 3.83
CA MET A 98 14.50 1.93 2.54
C MET A 98 15.83 2.55 2.11
N ALA A 99 16.50 3.26 3.04
CA ALA A 99 17.79 3.90 2.78
C ALA A 99 18.93 2.91 2.41
N SER A 100 18.83 1.66 2.82
CA SER A 100 19.80 0.62 2.42
C SER A 100 19.67 0.20 0.95
N GLY A 101 18.58 0.58 0.27
CA GLY A 101 18.28 0.18 -1.10
C GLY A 101 17.82 -1.27 -1.26
N ALA A 102 17.46 -1.94 -0.15
CA ALA A 102 17.00 -3.34 -0.17
C ALA A 102 15.63 -3.50 -0.86
N VAL A 103 14.78 -2.48 -0.82
CA VAL A 103 13.46 -2.51 -1.45
C VAL A 103 13.49 -1.80 -2.79
N LYS A 104 13.06 -2.49 -3.83
CA LYS A 104 12.95 -1.97 -5.19
C LYS A 104 11.48 -1.89 -5.59
N PRO A 105 11.11 -0.96 -6.48
CA PRO A 105 9.80 -1.00 -7.12
C PRO A 105 9.60 -2.32 -7.86
N ARG A 106 8.36 -2.75 -7.96
CA ARG A 106 7.97 -3.95 -8.72
C ARG A 106 8.30 -3.78 -10.19
N GLU A 107 8.51 -4.92 -10.84
CA GLU A 107 8.76 -4.97 -12.27
C GLU A 107 7.59 -4.34 -13.05
N GLY A 108 7.92 -3.50 -14.03
CA GLY A 108 6.94 -2.77 -14.82
C GLY A 108 6.43 -1.46 -14.20
N PHE A 109 6.65 -1.17 -12.90
CA PHE A 109 6.13 0.07 -12.30
C PHE A 109 6.64 1.32 -13.00
N ARG A 110 7.96 1.40 -13.22
CA ARG A 110 8.56 2.54 -13.91
C ARG A 110 7.98 2.72 -15.32
N ASP A 111 7.93 1.64 -16.07
CA ASP A 111 7.51 1.68 -17.48
C ASP A 111 6.02 2.02 -17.57
N LEU A 112 5.20 1.52 -16.65
CA LEU A 112 3.81 1.88 -16.55
C LEU A 112 3.62 3.37 -16.28
N VAL A 113 4.29 3.93 -15.27
CA VAL A 113 4.20 5.37 -14.93
C VAL A 113 4.69 6.24 -16.10
N MET A 114 5.77 5.84 -16.76
CA MET A 114 6.28 6.57 -17.95
C MET A 114 5.33 6.48 -19.14
N SER A 115 4.68 5.33 -19.34
CA SER A 115 3.63 5.16 -20.37
C SER A 115 2.42 6.04 -20.08
N LEU A 116 1.98 6.14 -18.82
CA LEU A 116 0.90 7.05 -18.43
C LEU A 116 1.25 8.49 -18.81
N ALA A 117 2.42 8.97 -18.42
CA ALA A 117 2.87 10.32 -18.69
C ALA A 117 2.98 10.62 -20.21
N HIS A 118 3.47 9.65 -21.00
CA HIS A 118 3.56 9.77 -22.46
C HIS A 118 2.17 9.93 -23.10
N ASN A 119 1.13 9.44 -22.45
CA ASN A 119 -0.26 9.49 -22.93
C ASN A 119 -1.11 10.56 -22.23
N ASP A 120 -0.49 11.60 -21.68
CA ASP A 120 -1.16 12.70 -20.96
C ASP A 120 -2.06 12.23 -19.81
N MET A 121 -1.72 11.08 -19.22
CA MET A 121 -2.37 10.54 -18.05
C MET A 121 -1.51 10.79 -16.81
N THR A 122 -2.16 10.96 -15.68
CA THR A 122 -1.49 11.14 -14.39
C THR A 122 -1.56 9.87 -13.55
N TRP A 123 -0.81 9.85 -12.45
CA TRP A 123 -0.90 8.82 -11.46
C TRP A 123 -0.97 9.40 -10.05
N GLY A 124 -1.46 8.61 -9.12
CA GLY A 124 -1.56 9.01 -7.73
C GLY A 124 -1.45 7.83 -6.78
N VAL A 125 -1.31 8.13 -5.51
CA VAL A 125 -1.13 7.16 -4.43
C VAL A 125 -2.32 7.19 -3.50
N VAL A 126 -2.86 5.99 -3.17
CA VAL A 126 -3.92 5.79 -2.18
C VAL A 126 -3.56 4.59 -1.31
N THR A 127 -3.07 4.84 -0.11
CA THR A 127 -2.52 3.80 0.77
C THR A 127 -2.96 3.94 2.23
N THR A 128 -2.88 2.86 2.99
CA THR A 128 -3.04 2.87 4.45
C THR A 128 -1.72 3.04 5.20
N THR A 129 -0.60 3.06 4.49
CA THR A 129 0.71 3.30 5.09
C THR A 129 0.84 4.74 5.58
N SER A 130 1.77 5.00 6.49
CA SER A 130 2.00 6.34 7.03
C SER A 130 2.71 7.24 6.01
N ARG A 131 2.52 8.55 6.17
CA ARG A 131 3.21 9.55 5.35
C ARG A 131 4.72 9.38 5.38
N SER A 132 5.28 9.15 6.56
CA SER A 132 6.72 8.94 6.71
C SER A 132 7.24 7.70 5.97
N ASN A 133 6.46 6.62 5.91
CA ASN A 133 6.84 5.42 5.15
C ASN A 133 6.76 5.67 3.63
N TRP A 134 5.73 6.36 3.16
CA TRP A 134 5.64 6.78 1.77
C TRP A 134 6.83 7.66 1.37
N GLU A 135 7.16 8.67 2.18
CA GLU A 135 8.29 9.57 1.91
C GLU A 135 9.63 8.82 1.87
N ALA A 136 9.81 7.83 2.76
CA ALA A 136 11.00 6.98 2.73
C ALA A 136 11.08 6.13 1.45
N LEU A 137 9.97 5.49 1.02
CA LEU A 137 9.92 4.76 -0.24
C LEU A 137 10.17 5.70 -1.43
N TRP A 138 9.49 6.85 -1.45
CA TRP A 138 9.69 7.83 -2.50
C TRP A 138 11.15 8.26 -2.62
N THR A 139 11.75 8.68 -1.52
CA THR A 139 13.11 9.22 -1.50
C THR A 139 14.16 8.20 -1.93
N HIS A 140 14.04 6.97 -1.44
CA HIS A 140 15.12 5.99 -1.58
C HIS A 140 14.92 4.99 -2.73
N SER A 141 13.68 4.79 -3.19
CA SER A 141 13.39 3.78 -4.20
C SER A 141 12.79 4.36 -5.49
N LEU A 142 11.98 5.42 -5.42
CA LEU A 142 11.24 5.94 -6.58
C LEU A 142 11.87 7.20 -7.19
N ALA A 143 12.29 8.17 -6.39
CA ALA A 143 12.90 9.41 -6.89
C ALA A 143 14.13 9.18 -7.79
N PRO A 144 15.00 8.17 -7.52
CA PRO A 144 16.12 7.85 -8.40
C PRO A 144 15.72 7.39 -9.81
N LEU A 145 14.46 6.98 -10.02
CA LEU A 145 13.93 6.57 -11.31
C LEU A 145 13.53 7.74 -12.21
N ALA A 146 13.61 8.98 -11.72
CA ALA A 146 13.22 10.20 -12.43
C ALA A 146 11.77 10.15 -12.97
N LEU A 147 10.85 9.63 -12.17
CA LEU A 147 9.43 9.56 -12.49
C LEU A 147 8.76 10.94 -12.35
N PRO A 148 7.69 11.23 -13.12
CA PRO A 148 6.83 12.35 -12.79
C PRO A 148 6.25 12.17 -11.38
N SER A 149 6.11 13.28 -10.64
CA SER A 149 5.51 13.21 -9.29
C SER A 149 4.05 12.75 -9.34
N PRO A 150 3.58 12.00 -8.33
CA PRO A 150 2.17 11.67 -8.24
C PRO A 150 1.32 12.95 -8.08
N GLU A 151 0.20 13.02 -8.78
CA GLU A 151 -0.68 14.20 -8.76
C GLU A 151 -1.47 14.29 -7.46
N VAL A 152 -1.76 13.15 -6.84
CA VAL A 152 -2.43 13.05 -5.54
C VAL A 152 -1.76 11.97 -4.68
N ILE A 153 -1.66 12.27 -3.39
CA ILE A 153 -1.19 11.32 -2.38
C ILE A 153 -2.20 11.33 -1.24
N VAL A 154 -2.80 10.17 -0.97
CA VAL A 154 -3.64 9.90 0.20
C VAL A 154 -2.98 8.81 1.01
N VAL A 155 -2.67 9.11 2.27
CA VAL A 155 -1.99 8.20 3.21
C VAL A 155 -2.89 7.90 4.41
N GLY A 156 -2.47 6.97 5.25
CA GLY A 156 -3.28 6.49 6.36
C GLY A 156 -3.70 7.55 7.37
N GLU A 157 -2.99 8.67 7.47
CA GLU A 157 -3.32 9.80 8.34
C GLU A 157 -4.36 10.77 7.72
N ASP A 158 -4.61 10.69 6.43
CA ASP A 158 -5.55 11.59 5.73
C ASP A 158 -7.01 11.17 5.89
N VAL A 159 -7.29 9.97 6.41
CA VAL A 159 -8.62 9.37 6.49
C VAL A 159 -8.95 8.87 7.90
N ALA A 160 -10.22 8.90 8.24
CA ALA A 160 -10.71 8.35 9.50
C ALA A 160 -10.91 6.83 9.41
N ALA A 161 -11.45 6.35 8.29
CA ALA A 161 -11.66 4.94 8.02
C ALA A 161 -10.65 4.42 6.98
N LYS A 162 -9.92 3.36 7.35
CA LYS A 162 -8.94 2.72 6.47
C LYS A 162 -9.61 1.66 5.57
N LYS A 163 -8.96 1.28 4.47
CA LYS A 163 -9.39 0.16 3.62
C LYS A 163 -9.80 -1.05 4.50
N PRO A 164 -10.95 -1.70 4.27
CA PRO A 164 -11.73 -1.70 3.03
C PRO A 164 -12.75 -0.56 2.89
N ASP A 165 -12.77 0.45 3.79
CA ASP A 165 -13.63 1.61 3.63
C ASP A 165 -13.20 2.42 2.38
N PRO A 166 -14.15 2.93 1.57
CA PRO A 166 -13.83 3.67 0.34
C PRO A 166 -13.29 5.09 0.58
N GLU A 167 -13.25 5.60 1.82
CA GLU A 167 -12.92 6.99 2.14
C GLU A 167 -11.63 7.47 1.47
N ALA A 168 -10.56 6.65 1.49
CA ALA A 168 -9.28 7.05 0.90
C ALA A 168 -9.36 7.27 -0.62
N TYR A 169 -10.08 6.40 -1.32
CA TYR A 169 -10.28 6.55 -2.78
C TYR A 169 -11.24 7.69 -3.11
N ALA A 170 -12.32 7.85 -2.33
CA ALA A 170 -13.25 8.97 -2.48
C ALA A 170 -12.54 10.32 -2.28
N LEU A 171 -11.69 10.43 -1.24
CA LEU A 171 -10.87 11.61 -0.99
C LEU A 171 -9.89 11.90 -2.14
N ALA A 172 -9.30 10.88 -2.74
CA ALA A 172 -8.41 11.04 -3.88
C ALA A 172 -9.16 11.59 -5.11
N LEU A 173 -10.38 11.10 -5.37
CA LEU A 173 -11.24 11.60 -6.44
C LEU A 173 -11.65 13.06 -6.19
N GLU A 174 -12.04 13.39 -4.97
CA GLU A 174 -12.41 14.75 -4.56
C GLU A 174 -11.25 15.74 -4.77
N ARG A 175 -10.05 15.41 -4.27
CA ARG A 175 -8.85 16.29 -4.40
C ARG A 175 -8.51 16.62 -5.84
N LEU A 176 -8.80 15.72 -6.77
CA LEU A 176 -8.55 15.90 -8.20
C LEU A 176 -9.75 16.39 -8.99
N SER A 177 -10.91 16.52 -8.35
CA SER A 177 -12.17 16.85 -9.03
C SER A 177 -12.47 15.91 -10.21
N LEU A 178 -12.15 14.62 -10.05
CA LEU A 178 -12.39 13.56 -11.04
C LEU A 178 -13.52 12.64 -10.60
N THR A 179 -14.25 12.10 -11.58
CA THR A 179 -15.22 11.04 -11.33
C THR A 179 -14.55 9.67 -11.29
N ALA A 180 -15.19 8.68 -10.67
CA ALA A 180 -14.68 7.31 -10.64
C ALA A 180 -14.48 6.74 -12.07
N ALA A 181 -15.38 7.06 -13.02
CA ALA A 181 -15.28 6.62 -14.41
C ALA A 181 -14.03 7.17 -15.15
N GLN A 182 -13.43 8.24 -14.64
CA GLN A 182 -12.20 8.82 -15.20
C GLN A 182 -10.92 8.25 -14.58
N CYS A 183 -11.04 7.32 -13.66
CA CYS A 183 -9.93 6.75 -12.91
C CYS A 183 -10.05 5.23 -12.83
N CYS A 184 -8.90 4.58 -12.67
CA CYS A 184 -8.86 3.18 -12.25
C CYS A 184 -7.85 3.01 -11.09
N ALA A 185 -7.92 1.88 -10.40
CA ALA A 185 -7.03 1.57 -9.30
C ALA A 185 -6.21 0.31 -9.58
N ILE A 186 -4.99 0.26 -9.04
CA ILE A 186 -4.14 -0.93 -9.01
C ILE A 186 -3.87 -1.23 -7.55
N GLU A 187 -4.17 -2.45 -7.16
CA GLU A 187 -4.15 -2.95 -5.79
C GLU A 187 -3.54 -4.35 -5.73
N ASP A 188 -3.27 -4.86 -4.53
CA ASP A 188 -2.73 -6.20 -4.32
C ASP A 188 -3.58 -7.04 -3.34
N SER A 189 -4.47 -6.39 -2.58
CA SER A 189 -5.22 -6.98 -1.49
C SER A 189 -6.74 -6.91 -1.69
N ARG A 190 -7.47 -7.85 -1.05
CA ARG A 190 -8.93 -7.80 -1.04
C ARG A 190 -9.47 -6.54 -0.36
N ASN A 191 -8.83 -6.07 0.70
CA ASN A 191 -9.25 -4.84 1.37
C ASN A 191 -9.13 -3.63 0.44
N GLY A 192 -8.05 -3.56 -0.34
CA GLY A 192 -7.86 -2.52 -1.33
C GLY A 192 -8.85 -2.61 -2.48
N LEU A 193 -9.09 -3.82 -3.01
CA LEU A 193 -10.11 -4.06 -4.03
C LEU A 193 -11.48 -3.55 -3.59
N LEU A 194 -11.93 -3.94 -2.39
CA LEU A 194 -13.24 -3.52 -1.87
C LEU A 194 -13.33 -2.00 -1.65
N ALA A 195 -12.27 -1.38 -1.15
CA ALA A 195 -12.21 0.07 -0.95
C ALA A 195 -12.32 0.84 -2.28
N ALA A 196 -11.56 0.44 -3.29
CA ALA A 196 -11.61 1.08 -4.61
C ALA A 196 -12.94 0.87 -5.32
N GLN A 197 -13.49 -0.36 -5.27
CA GLN A 197 -14.83 -0.66 -5.80
C GLN A 197 -15.93 0.12 -5.07
N GLY A 198 -15.83 0.26 -3.73
CA GLY A 198 -16.75 1.06 -2.93
C GLY A 198 -16.77 2.53 -3.33
N ALA A 199 -15.67 3.06 -3.85
CA ALA A 199 -15.57 4.39 -4.45
C ALA A 199 -15.97 4.43 -5.94
N GLY A 200 -16.37 3.29 -6.53
CA GLY A 200 -16.84 3.18 -7.91
C GLY A 200 -15.74 3.01 -8.97
N LEU A 201 -14.49 2.72 -8.57
CA LEU A 201 -13.39 2.53 -9.53
C LEU A 201 -13.37 1.10 -10.07
N GLU A 202 -12.91 0.94 -11.31
CA GLU A 202 -12.40 -0.33 -11.81
C GLU A 202 -11.03 -0.63 -11.22
N VAL A 203 -10.77 -1.90 -10.91
CA VAL A 203 -9.57 -2.30 -10.17
C VAL A 203 -8.83 -3.42 -10.89
N ALA A 204 -7.55 -3.21 -11.15
CA ALA A 204 -6.61 -4.28 -11.45
C ALA A 204 -5.93 -4.76 -10.16
N ILE A 205 -5.67 -6.03 -10.07
CA ILE A 205 -4.89 -6.64 -8.99
C ILE A 205 -3.54 -7.09 -9.53
N VAL A 206 -2.48 -6.69 -8.83
CA VAL A 206 -1.16 -7.31 -8.96
C VAL A 206 -0.93 -8.22 -7.75
N ARG A 207 -0.63 -9.50 -7.99
CA ARG A 207 -0.43 -10.46 -6.90
C ARG A 207 0.82 -10.12 -6.11
N SER A 208 0.69 -10.00 -4.78
CA SER A 208 1.81 -9.75 -3.87
C SER A 208 2.13 -10.99 -3.04
N GLU A 209 3.28 -10.97 -2.37
CA GLU A 209 3.76 -12.10 -1.56
C GLU A 209 2.73 -12.58 -0.52
N PHE A 210 2.04 -11.65 0.16
CA PHE A 210 1.16 -11.99 1.27
C PHE A 210 -0.30 -12.24 0.86
N PHE A 211 -0.72 -11.70 -0.28
CA PHE A 211 -2.13 -11.77 -0.71
C PHE A 211 -2.35 -12.59 -1.98
N ALA A 212 -1.30 -13.24 -2.52
CA ALA A 212 -1.39 -14.02 -3.76
C ALA A 212 -2.50 -15.08 -3.77
N ALA A 213 -2.84 -15.64 -2.60
CA ALA A 213 -3.88 -16.67 -2.45
C ALA A 213 -5.28 -16.12 -2.19
N GLU A 214 -5.45 -14.79 -2.07
CA GLU A 214 -6.77 -14.21 -1.86
C GLU A 214 -7.64 -14.31 -3.11
N ALA A 215 -8.96 -14.38 -2.89
CA ALA A 215 -9.94 -14.29 -3.97
C ALA A 215 -10.19 -12.82 -4.32
N PHE A 216 -10.06 -12.50 -5.60
CA PHE A 216 -10.22 -11.15 -6.13
C PHE A 216 -11.47 -11.04 -7.01
N ASP A 217 -12.58 -11.59 -6.52
CA ASP A 217 -13.87 -11.52 -7.23
C ASP A 217 -14.28 -10.06 -7.46
N GLY A 218 -14.58 -9.75 -8.71
CA GLY A 218 -14.94 -8.39 -9.14
C GLY A 218 -13.75 -7.53 -9.60
N ALA A 219 -12.51 -7.99 -9.50
CA ALA A 219 -11.38 -7.33 -10.16
C ALA A 219 -11.55 -7.38 -11.69
N ALA A 220 -11.23 -6.29 -12.36
CA ALA A 220 -11.28 -6.22 -13.82
C ALA A 220 -10.21 -7.12 -14.47
N VAL A 221 -9.05 -7.20 -13.85
CA VAL A 221 -7.93 -8.06 -14.24
C VAL A 221 -7.07 -8.41 -13.03
N VAL A 222 -6.45 -9.58 -13.05
CA VAL A 222 -5.46 -10.02 -12.07
C VAL A 222 -4.19 -10.41 -12.81
N VAL A 223 -3.07 -9.80 -12.43
CA VAL A 223 -1.74 -10.04 -13.03
C VAL A 223 -0.73 -10.41 -11.96
N ASP A 224 0.35 -11.07 -12.35
CA ASP A 224 1.43 -11.42 -11.42
C ASP A 224 2.42 -10.26 -11.23
N GLU A 225 2.66 -9.45 -12.29
CA GLU A 225 3.51 -8.28 -12.26
C GLU A 225 2.88 -7.11 -13.04
N LEU A 226 3.32 -5.87 -12.73
CA LEU A 226 2.80 -4.66 -13.37
C LEU A 226 3.11 -4.58 -14.87
N THR A 227 4.10 -5.33 -15.35
CA THR A 227 4.37 -5.50 -16.79
C THR A 227 3.16 -6.02 -17.57
N GLY A 228 2.29 -6.79 -16.91
CA GLY A 228 1.03 -7.26 -17.51
C GLY A 228 -0.01 -6.15 -17.78
N LEU A 229 0.21 -4.94 -17.27
CA LEU A 229 -0.65 -3.77 -17.45
C LEU A 229 -0.05 -2.72 -18.40
N VAL A 230 1.20 -2.90 -18.82
CA VAL A 230 1.88 -2.02 -19.78
C VAL A 230 1.48 -2.44 -21.19
N GLU A 231 1.01 -1.51 -22.01
CA GLU A 231 0.75 -1.71 -23.45
C GLU A 231 1.96 -1.33 -24.29
#